data_df9bf23ff63d97be88e00b696a5c8b63
#
_entry.id   df9bf23ff63d97be88e00b696a5c8b63
#
_cell.length_a   1.000
_cell.length_b   1.000
_cell.length_c   1.000
_cell.angle_alpha   90.00
_cell.angle_beta   90.00
_cell.angle_gamma   90.00
#
_symmetry.space_group_name_H-M   'P 1'
#
loop_
_entity.id
_entity.type
_entity.pdbx_description
1 polymer ?
#
loop_
_entity_poly.entity_id
_entity_poly.type
_entity_poly.pdbx_seq_one_letter_code
_entity_poly.pdbx_strand_id
1 'polypeptide(L)'
;MKLNQAKKFYKKSQNDGLENINPFEIFKKINYELVKALQIVSEKIDKKEIDDVRQKNFTKALTIIYTLQTNLNYEKELKLSTDLFKFYEFCRKKLIEGITSLKSKEILKSAVNLDKIFNFNYIQTNGINDVI
;
A
#
# COMPACT_ATOMS: atom_id res chain seq x y z
N MET A 1 -20.93 -5.34 -2.76
CA MET A 1 -20.72 -5.79 -1.38
C MET A 1 -19.57 -5.03 -0.70
N LYS A 2 -18.37 -5.17 -1.19
CA LYS A 2 -17.23 -4.49 -0.56
C LYS A 2 -17.32 -2.98 -0.67
N LEU A 3 -17.90 -2.49 -1.75
CA LEU A 3 -18.19 -1.07 -1.91
C LEU A 3 -19.12 -0.58 -0.81
N ASN A 4 -20.15 -1.36 -0.49
CA ASN A 4 -21.11 -0.96 0.55
C ASN A 4 -20.46 -0.91 1.92
N GLN A 5 -19.54 -1.82 2.19
CA GLN A 5 -18.76 -1.79 3.44
C GLN A 5 -17.87 -0.55 3.51
N ALA A 6 -17.19 -0.22 2.43
CA ALA A 6 -16.36 0.96 2.35
C ALA A 6 -17.20 2.23 2.54
N LYS A 7 -18.36 2.31 1.88
CA LYS A 7 -19.26 3.46 2.03
C LYS A 7 -19.77 3.60 3.45
N LYS A 8 -20.12 2.49 4.10
CA LYS A 8 -20.56 2.51 5.50
C LYS A 8 -19.43 2.99 6.40
N PHE A 9 -18.22 2.52 6.17
CA PHE A 9 -17.06 2.95 6.94
C PHE A 9 -16.85 4.46 6.80
N TYR A 10 -16.88 4.97 5.58
CA TYR A 10 -16.70 6.40 5.33
C TYR A 10 -17.80 7.23 5.96
N LYS A 11 -19.05 6.79 5.85
CA LYS A 11 -20.19 7.49 6.49
C LYS A 11 -20.04 7.51 8.00
N LYS A 12 -19.63 6.39 8.59
CA LYS A 12 -19.41 6.30 10.02
C LYS A 12 -18.31 7.26 10.46
N SER A 13 -17.21 7.32 9.72
CA SER A 13 -16.13 8.24 10.00
C SER A 13 -16.59 9.69 9.95
N GLN A 14 -17.43 10.02 8.97
CA GLN A 14 -18.03 11.36 8.87
C GLN A 14 -18.90 11.66 10.07
N ASN A 15 -19.77 10.71 10.45
CA ASN A 15 -20.68 10.88 11.58
C ASN A 15 -19.92 11.02 12.91
N ASP A 16 -18.71 10.50 12.96
CA ASP A 16 -17.87 10.59 14.15
C ASP A 16 -17.02 11.87 14.18
N GLY A 17 -17.39 12.88 13.40
CA GLY A 17 -16.68 14.15 13.36
C GLY A 17 -15.69 14.30 12.20
N LEU A 18 -15.72 13.36 11.26
CA LEU A 18 -14.85 13.38 10.09
C LEU A 18 -15.65 13.72 8.81
N GLU A 19 -16.64 14.58 8.95
CA GLU A 19 -17.59 14.90 7.88
C GLU A 19 -16.93 15.48 6.63
N ASN A 20 -15.81 16.17 6.82
CA ASN A 20 -15.14 16.86 5.73
C ASN A 20 -14.06 16.00 5.04
N ILE A 21 -13.92 14.74 5.46
CA ILE A 21 -12.92 13.87 4.85
C ILE A 21 -13.53 13.17 3.64
N ASN A 22 -12.97 13.46 2.47
CA ASN A 22 -13.35 12.83 1.21
C ASN A 22 -12.94 11.35 1.24
N PRO A 23 -13.82 10.42 0.81
CA PRO A 23 -13.46 9.00 0.72
C PRO A 23 -12.18 8.74 -0.08
N PHE A 24 -11.94 9.51 -1.13
CA PHE A 24 -10.71 9.38 -1.91
C PHE A 24 -9.48 9.76 -1.08
N GLU A 25 -9.60 10.75 -0.19
CA GLU A 25 -8.51 11.14 0.68
C GLU A 25 -8.17 10.04 1.69
N ILE A 26 -9.18 9.32 2.16
CA ILE A 26 -8.96 8.16 3.05
C ILE A 26 -8.23 7.05 2.28
N PHE A 27 -8.69 6.75 1.08
CA PHE A 27 -8.05 5.76 0.21
C PHE A 27 -6.59 6.12 -0.06
N LYS A 28 -6.36 7.38 -0.38
CA LYS A 28 -5.02 7.91 -0.63
C LYS A 28 -4.12 7.77 0.60
N LYS A 29 -4.66 8.10 1.77
CA LYS A 29 -3.92 7.97 3.03
C LYS A 29 -3.54 6.52 3.33
N ILE A 30 -4.45 5.58 3.06
CA ILE A 30 -4.17 4.16 3.27
C ILE A 30 -3.01 3.72 2.35
N ASN A 31 -3.03 4.18 1.10
CA ASN A 31 -1.93 3.90 0.16
C ASN A 31 -0.62 4.54 0.61
N TYR A 32 -0.68 5.72 1.20
CA TYR A 32 0.51 6.37 1.76
C TYR A 32 1.13 5.52 2.88
N GLU A 33 0.29 4.98 3.76
CA GLU A 33 0.77 4.10 4.82
C GLU A 33 1.38 2.81 4.26
N LEU A 34 0.87 2.32 3.13
CA LEU A 34 1.45 1.16 2.44
C LEU A 34 2.86 1.50 1.92
N VAL A 35 3.02 2.66 1.28
CA VAL A 35 4.33 3.11 0.79
C VAL A 35 5.34 3.13 1.93
N LYS A 36 4.96 3.71 3.06
CA LYS A 36 5.84 3.80 4.22
C LYS A 36 6.24 2.42 4.74
N ALA A 37 5.25 1.52 4.88
CA ALA A 37 5.51 0.18 5.38
C ALA A 37 6.45 -0.60 4.46
N LEU A 38 6.22 -0.53 3.15
CA LEU A 38 7.07 -1.20 2.17
C LEU A 38 8.51 -0.66 2.20
N GLN A 39 8.66 0.64 2.34
CA GLN A 39 9.98 1.25 2.41
C GLN A 39 10.73 0.79 3.66
N ILE A 40 10.06 0.77 4.80
CA ILE A 40 10.69 0.32 6.05
C ILE A 40 11.15 -1.12 5.95
N VAL A 41 10.28 -2.01 5.41
CA VAL A 41 10.65 -3.42 5.23
C VAL A 41 11.89 -3.54 4.33
N SER A 42 11.89 -2.80 3.21
CA SER A 42 12.99 -2.80 2.27
C SER A 42 14.29 -2.36 2.93
N GLU A 43 14.25 -1.29 3.72
CA GLU A 43 15.41 -0.78 4.43
C GLU A 43 15.93 -1.78 5.46
N LYS A 44 15.03 -2.45 6.19
CA LYS A 44 15.41 -3.44 7.19
C LYS A 44 16.09 -4.66 6.55
N ILE A 45 15.60 -5.07 5.37
CA ILE A 45 16.25 -6.16 4.64
C ILE A 45 17.66 -5.75 4.22
N ASP A 46 17.84 -4.54 3.69
CA ASP A 46 19.14 -4.05 3.26
C ASP A 46 20.14 -3.98 4.41
N LYS A 47 19.66 -3.56 5.58
CA LYS A 47 20.51 -3.46 6.78
C LYS A 47 20.66 -4.80 7.50
N LYS A 48 20.03 -5.85 7.00
CA LYS A 48 20.01 -7.19 7.61
C LYS A 48 19.49 -7.16 9.05
N GLU A 49 18.56 -6.26 9.32
CA GLU A 49 17.93 -6.13 10.64
C GLU A 49 16.67 -6.98 10.69
N ILE A 50 16.66 -7.96 11.59
CA ILE A 50 15.50 -8.82 11.84
C ILE A 50 14.96 -8.43 13.21
N ASP A 51 14.02 -7.50 13.23
CA ASP A 51 13.50 -6.94 14.48
C ASP A 51 11.98 -6.77 14.42
N ASP A 52 11.43 -6.29 15.53
CA ASP A 52 9.98 -6.08 15.65
C ASP A 52 9.46 -5.04 14.66
N VAL A 53 10.28 -4.03 14.33
CA VAL A 53 9.86 -2.99 13.39
C VAL A 53 9.66 -3.59 12.01
N ARG A 54 10.57 -4.46 11.57
CA ARG A 54 10.43 -5.15 10.29
C ARG A 54 9.18 -6.02 10.27
N GLN A 55 8.96 -6.79 11.32
CA GLN A 55 7.82 -7.69 11.40
C GLN A 55 6.50 -6.93 11.43
N LYS A 56 6.42 -5.85 12.21
CA LYS A 56 5.21 -5.02 12.28
C LYS A 56 4.87 -4.40 10.93
N ASN A 57 5.87 -3.90 10.22
CA ASN A 57 5.64 -3.26 8.95
C ASN A 57 5.33 -4.27 7.84
N PHE A 58 5.91 -5.46 7.90
CA PHE A 58 5.54 -6.55 7.00
C PHE A 58 4.06 -6.91 7.18
N THR A 59 3.64 -7.13 8.41
CA THR A 59 2.24 -7.45 8.71
C THR A 59 1.31 -6.30 8.33
N LYS A 60 1.71 -5.07 8.63
CA LYS A 60 0.94 -3.89 8.27
C LYS A 60 0.75 -3.79 6.77
N ALA A 61 1.81 -4.00 5.99
CA ALA A 61 1.71 -3.95 4.54
C ALA A 61 0.75 -5.02 3.99
N LEU A 62 0.84 -6.25 4.49
CA LEU A 62 -0.07 -7.32 4.07
C LEU A 62 -1.52 -6.99 4.40
N THR A 63 -1.75 -6.45 5.60
CA THR A 63 -3.09 -6.07 6.04
C THR A 63 -3.66 -4.96 5.16
N ILE A 64 -2.85 -3.95 4.86
CA ILE A 64 -3.27 -2.84 4.00
C ILE A 64 -3.60 -3.36 2.61
N ILE A 65 -2.75 -4.20 2.02
CA ILE A 65 -2.99 -4.75 0.69
C ILE A 65 -4.31 -5.53 0.67
N TYR A 66 -4.53 -6.37 1.66
CA TYR A 66 -5.79 -7.10 1.76
C TYR A 66 -6.99 -6.14 1.83
N THR A 67 -6.90 -5.12 2.67
CA THR A 67 -7.96 -4.13 2.81
C THR A 67 -8.24 -3.42 1.50
N LEU A 68 -7.19 -3.00 0.79
CA LEU A 68 -7.35 -2.32 -0.50
C LEU A 68 -7.98 -3.24 -1.53
N GLN A 69 -7.52 -4.48 -1.63
CA GLN A 69 -8.05 -5.44 -2.61
C GLN A 69 -9.51 -5.79 -2.35
N THR A 70 -9.90 -5.90 -1.08
CA THR A 70 -11.26 -6.30 -0.74
C THR A 70 -12.26 -5.16 -0.80
N ASN A 71 -11.82 -3.91 -0.94
CA ASN A 71 -12.67 -2.74 -0.99
C ASN A 71 -12.73 -2.08 -2.36
N LEU A 72 -12.24 -2.74 -3.40
CA LEU A 72 -12.33 -2.22 -4.76
C LEU A 72 -13.77 -2.33 -5.29
N ASN A 73 -14.16 -1.34 -6.10
CA ASN A 73 -15.51 -1.27 -6.65
C ASN A 73 -15.56 -1.93 -8.03
N TYR A 74 -15.70 -3.24 -8.05
CA TYR A 74 -15.74 -4.00 -9.30
C TYR A 74 -17.00 -3.75 -10.13
N GLU A 75 -18.08 -3.33 -9.48
CA GLU A 75 -19.34 -3.11 -10.18
C GLU A 75 -19.31 -1.84 -11.02
N LYS A 76 -18.77 -0.75 -10.47
CA LYS A 76 -18.74 0.53 -11.17
C LYS A 76 -17.51 0.74 -12.02
N GLU A 77 -16.37 0.24 -11.54
CA GLU A 77 -15.06 0.48 -12.17
C GLU A 77 -14.34 -0.85 -12.37
N LEU A 78 -14.93 -1.70 -13.20
CA LEU A 78 -14.41 -3.08 -13.37
C LEU A 78 -12.96 -3.08 -13.85
N LYS A 79 -12.66 -2.32 -14.91
CA LYS A 79 -11.29 -2.31 -15.46
C LYS A 79 -10.29 -1.75 -14.47
N LEU A 80 -10.59 -0.59 -13.89
CA LEU A 80 -9.70 0.03 -12.92
C LEU A 80 -9.51 -0.83 -11.69
N SER A 81 -10.60 -1.40 -11.17
CA SER A 81 -10.53 -2.27 -9.99
C SER A 81 -9.71 -3.53 -10.27
N THR A 82 -9.89 -4.12 -11.45
CA THR A 82 -9.12 -5.29 -11.84
C THR A 82 -7.63 -4.96 -11.95
N ASP A 83 -7.30 -3.82 -12.57
CA ASP A 83 -5.92 -3.39 -12.72
C ASP A 83 -5.28 -3.10 -11.35
N LEU A 84 -6.01 -2.44 -10.47
CA LEU A 84 -5.53 -2.15 -9.12
C LEU A 84 -5.35 -3.44 -8.32
N PHE A 85 -6.30 -4.37 -8.43
CA PHE A 85 -6.17 -5.67 -7.75
C PHE A 85 -4.88 -6.37 -8.17
N LYS A 86 -4.62 -6.41 -9.47
CA LYS A 86 -3.41 -7.04 -10.00
C LYS A 86 -2.16 -6.35 -9.51
N PHE A 87 -2.19 -5.04 -9.44
CA PHE A 87 -1.05 -4.26 -8.95
C PHE A 87 -0.78 -4.54 -7.49
N TYR A 88 -1.82 -4.53 -6.65
CA TYR A 88 -1.66 -4.84 -5.22
C TYR A 88 -1.23 -6.31 -5.02
N GLU A 89 -1.72 -7.21 -5.86
CA GLU A 89 -1.30 -8.61 -5.80
C GLU A 89 0.18 -8.75 -6.15
N PHE A 90 0.64 -7.99 -7.12
CA PHE A 90 2.07 -7.92 -7.45
C PHE A 90 2.88 -7.43 -6.25
N CYS A 91 2.42 -6.36 -5.60
CA CYS A 91 3.08 -5.84 -4.39
C CYS A 91 3.15 -6.91 -3.29
N ARG A 92 2.05 -7.63 -3.09
CA ARG A 92 2.00 -8.68 -2.07
C ARG A 92 3.02 -9.78 -2.36
N LYS A 93 3.06 -10.24 -3.61
CA LYS A 93 4.01 -11.28 -4.02
C LYS A 93 5.45 -10.83 -3.82
N LYS A 94 5.77 -9.61 -4.24
CA LYS A 94 7.14 -9.10 -4.11
C LYS A 94 7.53 -8.88 -2.67
N LEU A 95 6.59 -8.50 -1.84
CA LEU A 95 6.83 -8.35 -0.40
C LEU A 95 7.19 -9.70 0.23
N ILE A 96 6.39 -10.73 -0.06
CA ILE A 96 6.62 -12.08 0.48
C ILE A 96 7.92 -12.66 -0.06
N GLU A 97 8.16 -12.55 -1.37
CA GLU A 97 9.41 -13.04 -1.98
C GLU A 97 10.63 -12.32 -1.41
N GLY A 98 10.52 -11.01 -1.20
CA GLY A 98 11.61 -10.21 -0.67
C GLY A 98 11.99 -10.61 0.74
N ILE A 99 11.00 -10.86 1.59
CA ILE A 99 11.24 -11.34 2.96
C ILE A 99 11.87 -12.72 2.94
N THR A 100 11.35 -13.63 2.10
CA THR A 100 11.82 -15.01 2.04
C THR A 100 13.24 -15.10 1.47
N SER A 101 13.54 -14.31 0.43
CA SER A 101 14.83 -14.35 -0.25
C SER A 101 15.81 -13.27 0.24
N LEU A 102 15.39 -12.45 1.19
CA LEU A 102 16.16 -11.32 1.74
C LEU A 102 16.62 -10.36 0.63
N LYS A 103 15.69 -10.07 -0.30
CA LYS A 103 15.94 -9.15 -1.41
C LYS A 103 14.94 -7.99 -1.34
N SER A 104 15.46 -6.79 -1.27
CA SER A 104 14.66 -5.58 -1.07
C SER A 104 14.24 -4.87 -2.34
N LYS A 105 14.94 -5.12 -3.45
CA LYS A 105 14.80 -4.30 -4.67
C LYS A 105 13.37 -4.22 -5.18
N GLU A 106 12.69 -5.34 -5.31
CA GLU A 106 11.33 -5.37 -5.86
C GLU A 106 10.31 -4.78 -4.88
N ILE A 107 10.57 -4.90 -3.57
CA ILE A 107 9.73 -4.27 -2.55
C ILE A 107 9.84 -2.75 -2.69
N LEU A 108 11.04 -2.22 -2.76
CA LEU A 108 11.27 -0.80 -2.91
C LEU A 108 10.67 -0.28 -4.22
N LYS A 109 10.81 -1.04 -5.29
CA LYS A 109 10.25 -0.69 -6.60
C LYS A 109 8.73 -0.55 -6.52
N SER A 110 8.06 -1.46 -5.81
CA SER A 110 6.62 -1.37 -5.59
C SER A 110 6.26 -0.10 -4.84
N ALA A 111 7.02 0.24 -3.79
CA ALA A 111 6.80 1.45 -3.02
C ALA A 111 6.98 2.70 -3.88
N VAL A 112 8.03 2.74 -4.70
CA VAL A 112 8.31 3.87 -5.59
C VAL A 112 7.17 4.05 -6.60
N ASN A 113 6.67 2.95 -7.16
CA ASN A 113 5.58 3.02 -8.13
C ASN A 113 4.30 3.57 -7.49
N LEU A 114 3.96 3.12 -6.28
CA LEU A 114 2.81 3.66 -5.53
C LEU A 114 2.99 5.14 -5.24
N ASP A 115 4.19 5.51 -4.80
CA ASP A 115 4.50 6.91 -4.48
C ASP A 115 4.28 7.81 -5.70
N LYS A 116 4.67 7.34 -6.88
CA LYS A 116 4.48 8.08 -8.11
C LYS A 116 3.02 8.14 -8.54
N ILE A 117 2.30 7.02 -8.45
CA ILE A 117 0.89 6.95 -8.84
C ILE A 117 0.07 7.99 -8.08
N PHE A 118 0.32 8.13 -6.79
CA PHE A 118 -0.43 9.05 -5.94
C PHE A 118 0.23 10.40 -5.73
N ASN A 119 1.41 10.63 -6.30
CA ASN A 119 2.17 11.89 -6.14
C ASN A 119 2.44 12.26 -4.69
N PHE A 120 2.79 11.29 -3.87
CA PHE A 120 3.06 11.55 -2.45
C PHE A 120 4.35 12.32 -2.23
N ASN A 121 5.33 12.14 -3.12
CA ASN A 121 6.67 12.71 -2.96
C ASN A 121 7.32 12.31 -1.64
N TYR A 122 7.01 11.11 -1.16
CA TYR A 122 7.53 10.59 0.09
C TYR A 122 8.93 9.99 -0.07
N ILE A 123 9.14 9.21 -1.13
CA ILE A 123 10.41 8.55 -1.36
C ILE A 123 11.34 9.48 -2.12
N GLN A 124 12.53 9.71 -1.57
CA GLN A 124 13.57 10.49 -2.25
C GLN A 124 14.01 9.75 -3.50
N THR A 125 14.02 10.46 -4.63
CA THR A 125 14.34 9.83 -5.91
C THR A 125 15.82 9.86 -6.24
N ASN A 126 16.64 10.57 -5.46
CA ASN A 126 18.08 10.65 -5.70
C ASN A 126 18.71 9.26 -5.54
N GLY A 127 19.23 8.72 -6.63
CA GLY A 127 19.83 7.41 -6.61
C GLY A 127 18.85 6.26 -6.72
N ILE A 128 17.55 6.52 -6.80
CA ILE A 128 16.54 5.48 -6.92
C ILE A 128 16.19 5.21 -8.39
N ASN A 129 16.57 6.09 -9.28
CA ASN A 129 16.28 5.93 -10.72
C ASN A 129 16.80 4.61 -11.28
N ASP A 130 17.86 4.08 -10.71
CA ASP A 130 18.42 2.80 -11.13
C ASP A 130 17.58 1.61 -10.67
N VAL A 131 16.67 1.83 -9.73
CA VAL A 131 15.80 0.78 -9.17
C VAL A 131 14.56 0.57 -10.03
N ILE A 132 14.12 1.61 -10.68
CA ILE A 132 12.91 1.61 -11.51
C ILE A 132 13.26 1.72 -12.97
#